data_3965ff36b4578cd0cf9a1034a88bcab1
#
_entry.id   3965ff36b4578cd0cf9a1034a88bcab1
#
_cell.length_a   1.000
_cell.length_b   1.000
_cell.length_c   1.000
_cell.angle_alpha   90.00
_cell.angle_beta   90.00
_cell.angle_gamma   90.00
#
_symmetry.space_group_name_H-M   'P 1'
#
loop_
_entity.id
_entity.type
_entity.pdbx_description
1 polymer ?
#
loop_
_entity_poly.entity_id
_entity_poly.type
_entity_poly.pdbx_seq_one_letter_code
_entity_poly.pdbx_strand_id
1 'polypeptide(L)'
;MEDNDQGIIFDPSVMEKKDLSDCFRIFVDPKKIKNMPAKRHLHPGGKPPEDEGITVYTDSSCLNNGKENAKCGGEIWIEEGSQNNRTIRIPGPNQSNQVGEIAAVVVALEKLLNYIPLTIKTDSRYVIDGITTHLKKWEDQGWIGIKNKEWFKRAAYLLRKRTAPTRFQWVKGHSGETGNEQSDHLAKLGANREDVDEISLNVPDHFDLQGAKLAGITQTIAYQGIYEQERKEKRNTTYLNLEKVRSSIADQTGSLETNQAIWNMIRKTPIRLKIRQFFYKTLYSTQKIGRYWFNIQDLEDRGIWGTCRDDETMEHILTSCNHPTNTMIWRCTEDLWPYEEGTWPRITLGTIIGCSAISVETTTETKGRDGQIYKKKGHDQGATRLLQIIISKSAYLIWTLHCERTIRDHEHTEREIKAMWHKVINRRLSEDKATATNVLRRKQYISLVKSTWNRALLKRHRDLPEDWIKRNVVF
;
A
#
# COMPACT_ATOMS: atom_id res chain seq x y z
N MET A 1 13.88 -9.42 -27.80
CA MET A 1 14.91 -8.59 -27.15
C MET A 1 15.93 -9.58 -26.64
N GLU A 2 17.05 -9.67 -27.32
CA GLU A 2 18.15 -10.54 -26.95
C GLU A 2 18.67 -10.09 -25.60
N ASP A 3 18.65 -10.97 -24.59
CA ASP A 3 19.22 -10.75 -23.28
C ASP A 3 20.74 -10.53 -23.47
N ASN A 4 21.17 -9.33 -23.19
CA ASN A 4 22.56 -8.93 -23.28
C ASN A 4 23.30 -9.61 -22.10
N ASP A 5 23.83 -10.79 -22.35
CA ASP A 5 24.49 -11.68 -21.37
C ASP A 5 25.73 -11.03 -20.70
N GLN A 6 26.16 -9.85 -21.19
CA GLN A 6 27.36 -9.16 -20.73
C GLN A 6 27.17 -8.25 -19.50
N GLY A 7 25.91 -7.98 -19.07
CA GLY A 7 25.63 -7.07 -17.95
C GLY A 7 25.99 -5.60 -18.22
N ILE A 8 25.63 -4.70 -17.30
CA ILE A 8 25.84 -3.24 -17.41
C ILE A 8 26.94 -2.82 -16.46
N ILE A 9 27.99 -2.17 -16.97
CA ILE A 9 29.04 -1.59 -16.13
C ILE A 9 28.54 -0.26 -15.56
N PHE A 10 28.66 -0.07 -14.25
CA PHE A 10 28.33 1.19 -13.59
C PHE A 10 29.26 2.30 -14.09
N ASP A 11 28.67 3.39 -14.56
CA ASP A 11 29.40 4.59 -14.93
C ASP A 11 29.54 5.53 -13.72
N PRO A 12 30.74 5.65 -13.10
CA PRO A 12 30.96 6.54 -11.98
C PRO A 12 31.06 8.01 -12.41
N SER A 13 31.09 8.31 -13.70
CA SER A 13 31.26 9.66 -14.21
C SER A 13 30.04 10.53 -13.88
N VAL A 14 30.32 11.81 -13.64
CA VAL A 14 29.30 12.81 -13.40
C VAL A 14 29.52 13.92 -14.43
N MET A 15 28.74 13.89 -15.50
CA MET A 15 28.74 14.99 -16.45
C MET A 15 27.94 16.14 -15.88
N GLU A 16 28.63 17.23 -15.56
CA GLU A 16 28.00 18.51 -15.26
C GLU A 16 27.92 19.31 -16.57
N LYS A 17 26.70 19.67 -16.96
CA LYS A 17 26.52 20.69 -17.97
C LYS A 17 26.97 22.01 -17.35
N LYS A 18 27.62 22.88 -18.16
CA LYS A 18 28.15 24.18 -17.69
C LYS A 18 27.12 25.32 -17.78
N ASP A 19 25.83 24.99 -17.84
CA ASP A 19 24.77 26.01 -17.86
C ASP A 19 24.56 26.55 -16.44
N LEU A 20 24.32 27.86 -16.33
CA LEU A 20 24.07 28.51 -15.05
C LEU A 20 22.87 27.89 -14.32
N SER A 21 21.81 27.50 -15.04
CA SER A 21 20.65 26.84 -14.48
C SER A 21 20.95 25.45 -13.89
N ASP A 22 22.00 24.77 -14.35
CA ASP A 22 22.47 23.51 -13.79
C ASP A 22 23.22 23.71 -12.46
N CYS A 23 23.79 24.89 -12.24
CA CYS A 23 24.55 25.23 -11.03
C CYS A 23 23.64 25.58 -9.85
N PHE A 24 22.43 26.07 -10.12
CA PHE A 24 21.48 26.42 -9.06
C PHE A 24 20.63 25.24 -8.64
N ARG A 25 20.56 25.04 -7.32
CA ARG A 25 19.68 24.02 -6.72
C ARG A 25 18.74 24.65 -5.72
N ILE A 26 17.50 24.19 -5.68
CA ILE A 26 16.47 24.62 -4.73
C ILE A 26 16.07 23.46 -3.84
N PHE A 27 15.40 23.72 -2.73
CA PHE A 27 15.09 22.75 -1.67
C PHE A 27 16.34 22.19 -0.98
N VAL A 28 17.34 23.04 -0.82
CA VAL A 28 18.54 22.72 -0.04
C VAL A 28 18.28 23.06 1.42
N ASP A 29 18.79 22.23 2.35
CA ASP A 29 18.78 22.55 3.78
C ASP A 29 19.79 23.67 4.06
N PRO A 30 19.38 24.88 4.51
CA PRO A 30 20.30 25.98 4.77
C PRO A 30 21.39 25.65 5.78
N LYS A 31 21.11 24.71 6.72
CA LYS A 31 22.08 24.28 7.74
C LYS A 31 23.18 23.39 7.20
N LYS A 32 22.97 22.82 6.02
CA LYS A 32 23.92 21.92 5.36
C LYS A 32 24.62 22.56 4.18
N ILE A 33 24.33 23.83 3.87
CA ILE A 33 25.04 24.58 2.83
C ILE A 33 26.43 24.84 3.36
N LYS A 34 27.41 24.12 2.82
CA LYS A 34 28.83 24.43 2.96
C LYS A 34 29.28 25.24 1.73
N ASN A 35 30.21 26.14 1.94
CA ASN A 35 30.75 27.04 0.88
C ASN A 35 31.44 26.32 -0.29
N MET A 36 31.42 24.98 -0.31
CA MET A 36 31.98 24.19 -1.39
C MET A 36 30.91 23.29 -1.97
N PRO A 37 30.75 23.26 -3.31
CA PRO A 37 29.88 22.29 -3.96
C PRO A 37 30.37 20.88 -3.66
N ALA A 38 29.44 19.94 -3.54
CA ALA A 38 29.75 18.54 -3.34
C ALA A 38 30.67 18.07 -4.50
N LYS A 39 31.92 17.75 -4.16
CA LYS A 39 32.84 17.18 -5.13
C LYS A 39 32.47 15.72 -5.30
N ARG A 40 31.99 15.38 -6.47
CA ARG A 40 31.85 13.99 -6.83
C ARG A 40 33.23 13.41 -7.16
N HIS A 41 33.61 12.33 -6.51
CA HIS A 41 34.87 11.67 -6.85
C HIS A 41 34.74 11.10 -8.24
N LEU A 42 35.58 11.58 -9.15
CA LEU A 42 35.88 10.89 -10.39
C LEU A 42 36.65 9.64 -10.04
N HIS A 43 36.29 8.52 -10.59
CA HIS A 43 37.08 7.30 -10.55
C HIS A 43 38.48 7.64 -11.11
N PRO A 44 39.56 7.39 -10.38
CA PRO A 44 40.89 7.56 -10.95
C PRO A 44 40.98 6.62 -12.15
N GLY A 45 41.03 7.20 -13.34
CA GLY A 45 41.13 6.44 -14.57
C GLY A 45 42.38 5.57 -14.55
N GLY A 46 42.19 4.27 -14.46
CA GLY A 46 43.24 3.26 -14.54
C GLY A 46 42.67 2.04 -15.27
N LYS A 47 43.51 1.31 -15.99
CA LYS A 47 43.10 0.00 -16.49
C LYS A 47 42.77 -0.86 -15.28
N PRO A 48 41.61 -1.57 -15.26
CA PRO A 48 41.33 -2.53 -14.22
C PRO A 48 42.46 -3.56 -14.20
N PRO A 49 42.90 -4.05 -13.01
CA PRO A 49 43.76 -5.19 -12.97
C PRO A 49 43.13 -6.33 -13.77
N GLU A 50 43.98 -7.07 -14.49
CA GLU A 50 43.55 -8.23 -15.29
C GLU A 50 43.18 -9.44 -14.40
N ASP A 51 43.16 -9.26 -13.10
CA ASP A 51 42.82 -10.30 -12.12
C ASP A 51 41.35 -10.65 -12.17
N GLU A 52 41.07 -11.92 -11.94
CA GLU A 52 39.71 -12.50 -11.89
C GLU A 52 38.83 -11.72 -10.90
N GLY A 53 37.81 -11.12 -11.44
CA GLY A 53 36.82 -10.37 -10.63
C GLY A 53 35.98 -11.28 -9.74
N ILE A 54 35.45 -10.75 -8.66
CA ILE A 54 34.53 -11.46 -7.77
C ILE A 54 33.11 -11.35 -8.34
N THR A 55 32.43 -12.48 -8.47
CA THR A 55 30.98 -12.53 -8.77
C THR A 55 30.21 -12.72 -7.47
N VAL A 56 29.23 -11.89 -7.22
CA VAL A 56 28.35 -11.96 -6.05
C VAL A 56 26.90 -12.00 -6.49
N TYR A 57 26.12 -12.88 -5.88
CA TYR A 57 24.66 -12.91 -6.02
C TYR A 57 24.04 -12.18 -4.85
N THR A 58 22.99 -11.41 -5.12
CA THR A 58 22.23 -10.68 -4.10
C THR A 58 20.74 -10.91 -4.32
N ASP A 59 20.03 -11.21 -3.26
CA ASP A 59 18.58 -11.42 -3.25
C ASP A 59 17.95 -10.91 -1.95
N SER A 60 16.65 -10.90 -1.87
CA SER A 60 15.91 -10.52 -0.68
C SER A 60 14.67 -11.38 -0.45
N SER A 61 14.31 -11.49 0.81
CA SER A 61 13.05 -12.10 1.23
C SER A 61 12.35 -11.22 2.25
N CYS A 62 11.05 -11.06 2.13
CA CYS A 62 10.29 -10.24 3.06
C CYS A 62 9.04 -10.95 3.53
N LEU A 63 9.02 -11.34 4.79
CA LEU A 63 7.85 -11.89 5.46
C LEU A 63 6.81 -10.78 5.61
N ASN A 64 5.55 -11.08 5.36
CA ASN A 64 4.43 -10.13 5.42
C ASN A 64 4.68 -8.83 4.60
N ASN A 65 5.33 -8.96 3.44
CA ASN A 65 5.64 -7.81 2.58
C ASN A 65 4.41 -6.94 2.32
N GLY A 66 4.54 -5.63 2.54
CA GLY A 66 3.44 -4.66 2.40
C GLY A 66 2.53 -4.55 3.63
N LYS A 67 2.82 -5.25 4.72
CA LYS A 67 2.11 -5.15 6.00
C LYS A 67 2.93 -4.36 7.03
N GLU A 68 2.27 -3.92 8.10
CA GLU A 68 2.92 -3.16 9.19
C GLU A 68 3.96 -4.00 9.96
N ASN A 69 3.76 -5.31 10.03
CA ASN A 69 4.65 -6.28 10.67
C ASN A 69 5.59 -6.98 9.67
N ALA A 70 5.89 -6.35 8.55
CA ALA A 70 6.83 -6.88 7.58
C ALA A 70 8.24 -7.05 8.20
N LYS A 71 8.89 -8.17 7.88
CA LYS A 71 10.27 -8.46 8.27
C LYS A 71 11.07 -8.83 7.03
N CYS A 72 12.09 -8.04 6.71
CA CYS A 72 12.86 -8.20 5.49
C CYS A 72 14.28 -8.70 5.79
N GLY A 73 14.72 -9.67 5.02
CA GLY A 73 16.10 -10.14 4.96
C GLY A 73 16.71 -9.87 3.60
N GLY A 74 18.00 -9.73 3.57
CA GLY A 74 18.79 -9.72 2.34
C GLY A 74 19.96 -10.68 2.47
N GLU A 75 20.67 -10.89 1.37
CA GLU A 75 21.81 -11.78 1.41
C GLU A 75 22.88 -11.45 0.38
N ILE A 76 24.05 -11.98 0.65
CA ILE A 76 25.21 -11.99 -0.23
C ILE A 76 25.69 -13.43 -0.34
N TRP A 77 25.78 -13.95 -1.55
CA TRP A 77 26.36 -15.26 -1.83
C TRP A 77 27.43 -15.16 -2.92
N ILE A 78 28.59 -15.77 -2.70
CA ILE A 78 29.71 -15.78 -3.64
C ILE A 78 29.91 -17.19 -4.17
N GLU A 79 30.23 -18.13 -3.27
CA GLU A 79 30.49 -19.53 -3.57
C GLU A 79 30.26 -20.39 -2.32
N GLU A 80 30.15 -21.69 -2.49
CA GLU A 80 29.99 -22.60 -1.36
C GLU A 80 31.21 -22.52 -0.41
N GLY A 81 30.91 -22.36 0.89
CA GLY A 81 31.94 -22.24 1.93
C GLY A 81 32.65 -20.90 2.03
N SER A 82 32.29 -19.91 1.23
CA SER A 82 32.88 -18.57 1.32
C SER A 82 32.58 -17.88 2.65
N GLN A 83 33.60 -17.38 3.34
CA GLN A 83 33.44 -16.61 4.58
C GLN A 83 32.74 -15.25 4.36
N ASN A 84 32.63 -14.81 3.12
CA ASN A 84 31.95 -13.57 2.74
C ASN A 84 30.45 -13.78 2.44
N ASN A 85 29.98 -15.02 2.40
CA ASN A 85 28.54 -15.30 2.33
C ASN A 85 27.87 -14.79 3.60
N ARG A 86 26.77 -14.07 3.45
CA ARG A 86 26.13 -13.43 4.59
C ARG A 86 24.64 -13.33 4.45
N THR A 87 23.93 -13.68 5.52
CA THR A 87 22.53 -13.35 5.71
C THR A 87 22.39 -12.00 6.42
N ILE A 88 21.45 -11.20 6.02
CA ILE A 88 21.24 -9.84 6.53
C ILE A 88 19.80 -9.73 7.05
N ARG A 89 19.62 -9.20 8.26
CA ARG A 89 18.33 -8.78 8.78
C ARG A 89 18.22 -7.25 8.67
N ILE A 90 17.34 -6.77 7.79
CA ILE A 90 17.27 -5.35 7.43
C ILE A 90 16.81 -4.49 8.61
N PRO A 91 17.52 -3.37 8.92
CA PRO A 91 17.17 -2.45 9.98
C PRO A 91 16.06 -1.48 9.58
N GLY A 92 15.44 -0.87 10.61
CA GLY A 92 14.50 0.23 10.48
C GLY A 92 13.05 -0.16 10.15
N PRO A 93 12.16 0.83 10.08
CA PRO A 93 10.71 0.61 9.98
C PRO A 93 10.25 0.30 8.54
N ASN A 94 11.06 0.62 7.54
CA ASN A 94 10.71 0.42 6.13
C ASN A 94 11.14 -0.97 5.68
N GLN A 95 10.25 -1.95 5.83
CA GLN A 95 10.49 -3.34 5.48
C GLN A 95 9.77 -3.69 4.18
N SER A 96 10.52 -3.98 3.12
CA SER A 96 9.96 -4.45 1.84
C SER A 96 11.01 -5.19 1.02
N ASN A 97 10.60 -6.05 0.08
CA ASN A 97 11.54 -6.70 -0.84
C ASN A 97 12.48 -5.68 -1.50
N GLN A 98 11.94 -4.55 -1.99
CA GLN A 98 12.76 -3.51 -2.61
C GLN A 98 13.85 -2.96 -1.71
N VAL A 99 13.59 -2.84 -0.40
CA VAL A 99 14.62 -2.42 0.57
C VAL A 99 15.63 -3.53 0.77
N GLY A 100 15.20 -4.78 0.88
CA GLY A 100 16.11 -5.93 1.00
C GLY A 100 17.08 -6.05 -0.17
N GLU A 101 16.58 -5.95 -1.39
CA GLU A 101 17.36 -5.98 -2.63
C GLU A 101 18.49 -4.93 -2.64
N ILE A 102 18.15 -3.67 -2.42
CA ILE A 102 19.17 -2.59 -2.42
C ILE A 102 20.09 -2.68 -1.19
N ALA A 103 19.60 -3.15 -0.03
CA ALA A 103 20.41 -3.34 1.15
C ALA A 103 21.46 -4.44 0.95
N ALA A 104 21.12 -5.54 0.29
CA ALA A 104 22.07 -6.60 -0.05
C ALA A 104 23.22 -6.05 -0.91
N VAL A 105 22.89 -5.23 -1.91
CA VAL A 105 23.90 -4.56 -2.75
C VAL A 105 24.77 -3.61 -1.93
N VAL A 106 24.18 -2.79 -1.04
CA VAL A 106 24.95 -1.88 -0.16
C VAL A 106 25.94 -2.66 0.71
N VAL A 107 25.48 -3.75 1.34
CA VAL A 107 26.36 -4.58 2.20
C VAL A 107 27.44 -5.28 1.39
N ALA A 108 27.14 -5.77 0.18
CA ALA A 108 28.15 -6.33 -0.72
C ALA A 108 29.25 -5.31 -1.05
N LEU A 109 28.85 -4.07 -1.40
CA LEU A 109 29.79 -2.99 -1.70
C LEU A 109 30.61 -2.52 -0.48
N GLU A 110 30.10 -2.68 0.75
CA GLU A 110 30.82 -2.35 1.98
C GLU A 110 31.84 -3.42 2.37
N LYS A 111 31.50 -4.68 2.15
CA LYS A 111 32.30 -5.82 2.61
C LYS A 111 33.40 -6.22 1.64
N LEU A 112 33.14 -6.06 0.34
CA LEU A 112 34.07 -6.47 -0.68
C LEU A 112 35.08 -5.38 -0.99
N LEU A 113 36.33 -5.79 -1.23
CA LEU A 113 37.45 -4.87 -1.47
C LEU A 113 37.17 -3.98 -2.69
N ASN A 114 37.45 -2.68 -2.54
CA ASN A 114 37.08 -1.67 -3.52
C ASN A 114 37.98 -1.65 -4.78
N TYR A 115 39.11 -2.36 -4.76
CA TYR A 115 40.07 -2.43 -5.86
C TYR A 115 39.96 -3.72 -6.70
N ILE A 116 39.08 -4.65 -6.34
CA ILE A 116 38.83 -5.87 -7.11
C ILE A 116 37.62 -5.65 -8.01
N PRO A 117 37.68 -6.01 -9.32
CA PRO A 117 36.52 -5.98 -10.20
C PRO A 117 35.35 -6.80 -9.62
N LEU A 118 34.14 -6.26 -9.67
CA LEU A 118 32.98 -6.86 -9.04
C LEU A 118 31.85 -7.03 -10.04
N THR A 119 31.29 -8.24 -10.13
CA THR A 119 30.06 -8.50 -10.85
C THR A 119 28.94 -8.81 -9.85
N ILE A 120 27.92 -7.99 -9.79
CA ILE A 120 26.72 -8.18 -8.95
C ILE A 120 25.64 -8.78 -9.82
N LYS A 121 25.23 -10.00 -9.50
CA LYS A 121 24.12 -10.72 -10.13
C LYS A 121 22.89 -10.63 -9.24
N THR A 122 21.78 -10.14 -9.79
CA THR A 122 20.50 -10.01 -9.08
C THR A 122 19.32 -10.15 -10.03
N ASP A 123 18.21 -10.66 -9.56
CA ASP A 123 16.96 -10.69 -10.32
C ASP A 123 16.15 -9.38 -10.18
N SER A 124 16.64 -8.43 -9.37
CA SER A 124 16.00 -7.14 -9.12
C SER A 124 16.29 -6.11 -10.21
N ARG A 125 15.40 -5.99 -11.18
CA ARG A 125 15.40 -4.87 -12.15
C ARG A 125 15.32 -3.51 -11.44
N TYR A 126 14.60 -3.43 -10.31
CA TYR A 126 14.49 -2.20 -9.52
C TYR A 126 15.86 -1.66 -9.09
N VAL A 127 16.75 -2.53 -8.62
CA VAL A 127 18.09 -2.14 -8.20
C VAL A 127 18.97 -1.77 -9.40
N ILE A 128 18.98 -2.61 -10.43
CA ILE A 128 19.80 -2.38 -11.64
C ILE A 128 19.40 -1.06 -12.30
N ASP A 129 18.12 -0.88 -12.61
CA ASP A 129 17.63 0.33 -13.28
C ASP A 129 17.81 1.59 -12.41
N GLY A 130 17.62 1.44 -11.08
CA GLY A 130 17.84 2.52 -10.13
C GLY A 130 19.28 3.04 -10.14
N ILE A 131 20.26 2.13 -10.17
CA ILE A 131 21.68 2.48 -10.13
C ILE A 131 22.22 2.88 -11.51
N THR A 132 21.82 2.18 -12.56
CA THR A 132 22.43 2.36 -13.89
C THR A 132 21.68 3.37 -14.78
N THR A 133 20.35 3.42 -14.67
CA THR A 133 19.49 4.21 -15.56
C THR A 133 18.96 5.47 -14.90
N HIS A 134 18.49 5.35 -13.65
CA HIS A 134 17.73 6.43 -12.99
C HIS A 134 18.57 7.32 -12.09
N LEU A 135 19.73 6.87 -11.63
CA LEU A 135 20.55 7.54 -10.62
C LEU A 135 20.78 9.02 -10.93
N LYS A 136 21.24 9.33 -12.15
CA LYS A 136 21.54 10.70 -12.56
C LYS A 136 20.30 11.61 -12.49
N LYS A 137 19.16 11.11 -12.96
CA LYS A 137 17.89 11.84 -12.89
C LYS A 137 17.46 12.08 -11.45
N TRP A 138 17.59 11.10 -10.57
CA TRP A 138 17.24 11.22 -9.16
C TRP A 138 18.13 12.23 -8.42
N GLU A 139 19.42 12.23 -8.74
CA GLU A 139 20.38 13.23 -8.21
C GLU A 139 20.05 14.65 -8.70
N ASP A 140 19.68 14.80 -9.97
CA ASP A 140 19.28 16.08 -10.55
C ASP A 140 17.97 16.59 -9.93
N GLN A 141 17.06 15.70 -9.58
CA GLN A 141 15.82 15.99 -8.85
C GLN A 141 16.03 16.23 -7.33
N GLY A 142 17.26 16.14 -6.82
CA GLY A 142 17.55 16.27 -5.39
C GLY A 142 16.94 15.15 -4.54
N TRP A 143 16.71 13.98 -5.12
CA TRP A 143 16.07 12.83 -4.48
C TRP A 143 14.64 13.09 -3.97
N ILE A 144 13.99 14.16 -4.43
CA ILE A 144 12.64 14.55 -4.04
C ILE A 144 11.65 13.51 -4.58
N GLY A 145 10.81 12.97 -3.67
CA GLY A 145 9.80 11.97 -4.01
C GLY A 145 10.34 10.58 -4.35
N ILE A 146 11.64 10.33 -4.20
CA ILE A 146 12.24 9.03 -4.49
C ILE A 146 12.13 8.13 -3.25
N LYS A 147 11.52 6.95 -3.44
CA LYS A 147 11.45 5.92 -2.40
C LYS A 147 12.82 5.28 -2.18
N ASN A 148 13.09 4.90 -0.94
CA ASN A 148 14.34 4.24 -0.53
C ASN A 148 15.60 5.03 -0.91
N LYS A 149 15.48 6.36 -1.04
CA LYS A 149 16.55 7.26 -1.49
C LYS A 149 17.83 7.14 -0.68
N GLU A 150 17.74 6.91 0.61
CA GLU A 150 18.94 6.81 1.47
C GLU A 150 19.78 5.57 1.12
N TRP A 151 19.14 4.46 0.78
CA TRP A 151 19.81 3.25 0.32
C TRP A 151 20.52 3.46 -1.03
N PHE A 152 19.83 4.10 -2.00
CA PHE A 152 20.42 4.43 -3.30
C PHE A 152 21.54 5.46 -3.20
N LYS A 153 21.44 6.47 -2.34
CA LYS A 153 22.52 7.41 -2.06
C LYS A 153 23.75 6.69 -1.52
N ARG A 154 23.54 5.78 -0.58
CA ARG A 154 24.63 4.98 0.00
C ARG A 154 25.26 4.08 -1.04
N ALA A 155 24.49 3.37 -1.85
CA ALA A 155 24.99 2.56 -2.95
C ALA A 155 25.82 3.39 -3.95
N ALA A 156 25.29 4.53 -4.38
CA ALA A 156 26.00 5.43 -5.30
C ALA A 156 27.33 5.94 -4.72
N TYR A 157 27.35 6.29 -3.43
CA TYR A 157 28.58 6.68 -2.75
C TYR A 157 29.61 5.55 -2.76
N LEU A 158 29.21 4.33 -2.36
CA LEU A 158 30.11 3.19 -2.31
C LEU A 158 30.65 2.81 -3.70
N LEU A 159 29.77 2.81 -4.73
CA LEU A 159 30.17 2.56 -6.11
C LEU A 159 31.19 3.57 -6.62
N ARG A 160 31.01 4.85 -6.32
CA ARG A 160 31.95 5.90 -6.71
C ARG A 160 33.25 5.89 -5.92
N LYS A 161 33.27 5.28 -4.72
CA LYS A 161 34.44 5.08 -3.93
C LYS A 161 35.34 3.94 -4.44
N ARG A 162 34.78 3.00 -5.20
CA ARG A 162 35.51 1.87 -5.74
C ARG A 162 36.49 2.32 -6.82
N THR A 163 37.70 1.73 -6.80
CA THR A 163 38.72 1.96 -7.81
C THR A 163 38.66 0.96 -8.95
N ALA A 164 38.04 -0.20 -8.74
CA ALA A 164 37.79 -1.20 -9.76
C ALA A 164 36.33 -1.09 -10.30
N PRO A 165 36.09 -1.51 -11.56
CA PRO A 165 34.77 -1.46 -12.15
C PRO A 165 33.77 -2.38 -11.43
N THR A 166 32.51 -1.96 -11.43
CA THR A 166 31.40 -2.79 -10.93
C THR A 166 30.41 -3.02 -12.06
N ARG A 167 30.12 -4.28 -12.32
CA ARG A 167 29.14 -4.74 -13.32
C ARG A 167 27.88 -5.21 -12.63
N PHE A 168 26.73 -4.86 -13.19
CA PHE A 168 25.43 -5.37 -12.78
C PHE A 168 24.91 -6.30 -13.86
N GLN A 169 24.55 -7.53 -13.50
CA GLN A 169 24.00 -8.53 -14.41
C GLN A 169 22.64 -9.00 -13.88
N TRP A 170 21.64 -8.90 -14.72
CA TRP A 170 20.34 -9.45 -14.38
C TRP A 170 20.36 -10.98 -14.55
N VAL A 171 19.78 -11.67 -13.57
CA VAL A 171 19.54 -13.12 -13.63
C VAL A 171 18.05 -13.37 -13.49
N LYS A 172 17.58 -14.44 -14.07
CA LYS A 172 16.17 -14.80 -13.93
C LYS A 172 15.96 -15.50 -12.59
N GLY A 173 15.07 -14.97 -11.75
CA GLY A 173 14.70 -15.60 -10.49
C GLY A 173 14.13 -17.00 -10.69
N HIS A 174 14.46 -17.93 -9.80
CA HIS A 174 13.99 -19.33 -9.79
C HIS A 174 14.20 -20.07 -11.12
N SER A 175 15.34 -19.89 -11.77
CA SER A 175 15.65 -20.49 -13.07
C SER A 175 16.61 -21.67 -13.01
N GLY A 176 16.97 -22.17 -11.82
CA GLY A 176 17.92 -23.27 -11.65
C GLY A 176 19.39 -22.80 -11.62
N GLU A 177 19.64 -21.49 -11.58
CA GLU A 177 21.00 -20.96 -11.37
C GLU A 177 21.38 -21.14 -9.89
N THR A 178 22.34 -22.04 -9.61
CA THR A 178 22.70 -22.48 -8.25
C THR A 178 22.97 -21.29 -7.30
N GLY A 179 23.68 -20.26 -7.79
CA GLY A 179 23.98 -19.06 -6.99
C GLY A 179 22.73 -18.31 -6.57
N ASN A 180 21.75 -18.17 -7.45
CA ASN A 180 20.49 -17.46 -7.16
C ASN A 180 19.56 -18.27 -6.24
N GLU A 181 19.57 -19.60 -6.34
CA GLU A 181 18.77 -20.46 -5.45
C GLU A 181 19.34 -20.50 -4.03
N GLN A 182 20.65 -20.55 -3.89
CA GLN A 182 21.31 -20.46 -2.59
C GLN A 182 21.05 -19.08 -1.96
N SER A 183 21.05 -18.05 -2.78
CA SER A 183 20.69 -16.68 -2.45
C SER A 183 19.29 -16.60 -1.82
N ASP A 184 18.26 -17.05 -2.51
CA ASP A 184 16.88 -17.05 -2.00
C ASP A 184 16.75 -17.78 -0.64
N HIS A 185 17.47 -18.91 -0.47
CA HIS A 185 17.44 -19.66 0.80
C HIS A 185 18.00 -18.84 1.97
N LEU A 186 19.17 -18.22 1.79
CA LEU A 186 19.83 -17.45 2.84
C LEU A 186 19.06 -16.14 3.14
N ALA A 187 18.44 -15.50 2.14
CA ALA A 187 17.59 -14.33 2.34
C ALA A 187 16.38 -14.62 3.24
N LYS A 188 15.77 -15.79 3.09
CA LYS A 188 14.70 -16.27 3.97
C LYS A 188 15.17 -16.48 5.41
N LEU A 189 16.36 -17.05 5.58
CA LEU A 189 16.99 -17.18 6.92
C LEU A 189 17.22 -15.80 7.53
N GLY A 190 17.73 -14.83 6.75
CA GLY A 190 17.91 -13.45 7.18
C GLY A 190 16.60 -12.80 7.66
N ALA A 191 15.50 -12.96 6.94
CA ALA A 191 14.20 -12.42 7.31
C ALA A 191 13.63 -13.00 8.61
N ASN A 192 14.00 -14.23 8.97
CA ASN A 192 13.55 -14.93 10.18
C ASN A 192 14.43 -14.62 11.42
N ARG A 193 15.60 -14.00 11.26
CA ARG A 193 16.44 -13.61 12.41
C ARG A 193 15.71 -12.56 13.24
N GLU A 194 15.89 -12.64 14.56
CA GLU A 194 15.40 -11.62 15.51
C GLU A 194 16.36 -10.44 15.57
N ASP A 195 17.65 -10.73 15.61
CA ASP A 195 18.71 -9.72 15.68
C ASP A 195 18.83 -8.97 14.35
N VAL A 196 18.71 -7.66 14.43
CA VAL A 196 18.78 -6.75 13.28
C VAL A 196 20.22 -6.34 13.04
N ASP A 197 20.66 -6.35 11.78
CA ASP A 197 22.03 -5.91 11.44
C ASP A 197 22.14 -4.39 11.50
N GLU A 198 23.30 -3.90 11.95
CA GLU A 198 23.63 -2.49 11.89
C GLU A 198 24.19 -2.15 10.50
N ILE A 199 23.46 -1.34 9.74
CA ILE A 199 23.86 -0.86 8.42
C ILE A 199 23.84 0.66 8.41
N SER A 200 25.01 1.26 8.20
CA SER A 200 25.13 2.71 8.12
C SER A 200 24.70 3.22 6.73
N LEU A 201 23.71 4.10 6.69
CA LEU A 201 23.31 4.81 5.48
C LEU A 201 23.95 6.20 5.35
N ASN A 202 24.92 6.51 6.21
CA ASN A 202 25.57 7.82 6.20
C ASN A 202 26.40 8.01 4.92
N VAL A 203 26.13 9.11 4.24
CA VAL A 203 26.91 9.57 3.09
C VAL A 203 27.68 10.82 3.53
N PRO A 204 28.99 10.89 3.30
CA PRO A 204 29.77 12.09 3.64
C PRO A 204 29.21 13.33 2.93
N ASP A 205 29.22 14.47 3.62
CA ASP A 205 28.62 15.72 3.13
C ASP A 205 29.11 16.14 1.73
N HIS A 206 30.35 15.83 1.39
CA HIS A 206 30.92 16.16 0.07
C HIS A 206 30.41 15.26 -1.06
N PHE A 207 29.70 14.17 -0.74
CA PHE A 207 28.97 13.31 -1.69
C PHE A 207 27.45 13.50 -1.63
N ASP A 208 26.92 14.04 -0.53
CA ASP A 208 25.47 14.23 -0.35
C ASP A 208 25.02 15.48 -1.11
N LEU A 209 24.76 15.31 -2.40
CA LEU A 209 24.26 16.36 -3.24
C LEU A 209 22.77 16.63 -2.93
N GLN A 210 22.53 17.82 -2.39
CA GLN A 210 21.21 18.22 -1.94
C GLN A 210 20.50 19.14 -2.95
N GLY A 211 19.17 19.12 -2.87
CA GLY A 211 18.28 19.98 -3.66
C GLY A 211 18.17 19.58 -5.12
N ALA A 212 17.11 20.06 -5.75
CA ALA A 212 16.85 19.82 -7.16
C ALA A 212 17.48 20.90 -8.04
N LYS A 213 18.06 20.51 -9.18
CA LYS A 213 18.55 21.47 -10.19
C LYS A 213 17.40 22.32 -10.71
N LEU A 214 17.61 23.63 -10.80
CA LEU A 214 16.60 24.56 -11.31
C LEU A 214 16.18 24.23 -12.74
N ALA A 215 17.13 23.85 -13.58
CA ALA A 215 16.87 23.45 -14.97
C ALA A 215 15.93 22.25 -15.14
N GLY A 216 15.86 21.34 -14.15
CA GLY A 216 15.06 20.11 -14.19
C GLY A 216 13.77 20.19 -13.38
N ILE A 217 13.41 21.35 -12.84
CA ILE A 217 12.24 21.48 -11.98
C ILE A 217 10.94 21.40 -12.78
N THR A 218 10.06 20.50 -12.30
CA THR A 218 8.66 20.40 -12.75
C THR A 218 7.73 20.82 -11.62
N GLN A 219 6.46 21.14 -11.95
CA GLN A 219 5.46 21.43 -10.93
C GLN A 219 5.32 20.30 -9.90
N THR A 220 5.44 19.05 -10.33
CA THR A 220 5.38 17.88 -9.43
C THR A 220 6.55 17.86 -8.46
N ILE A 221 7.78 18.09 -8.95
CA ILE A 221 8.97 18.14 -8.10
C ILE A 221 8.90 19.32 -7.15
N ALA A 222 8.47 20.50 -7.64
CA ALA A 222 8.30 21.70 -6.81
C ALA A 222 7.27 21.46 -5.68
N TYR A 223 6.12 20.90 -6.00
CA TYR A 223 5.09 20.56 -5.03
C TYR A 223 5.61 19.56 -3.99
N GLN A 224 6.28 18.49 -4.42
CA GLN A 224 6.84 17.48 -3.51
C GLN A 224 7.95 18.06 -2.65
N GLY A 225 8.82 18.90 -3.20
CA GLY A 225 9.88 19.58 -2.44
C GLY A 225 9.33 20.47 -1.34
N ILE A 226 8.32 21.29 -1.63
CA ILE A 226 7.60 22.08 -0.64
C ILE A 226 6.95 21.17 0.41
N TYR A 227 6.29 20.11 -0.04
CA TYR A 227 5.61 19.18 0.84
C TYR A 227 6.57 18.44 1.80
N GLU A 228 7.77 18.06 1.34
CA GLU A 228 8.80 17.42 2.18
C GLU A 228 9.43 18.41 3.18
N GLN A 229 9.57 19.69 2.82
CA GLN A 229 10.08 20.75 3.71
C GLN A 229 9.05 21.19 4.75
N GLU A 230 7.78 21.24 4.37
CA GLU A 230 6.69 21.50 5.31
C GLU A 230 6.49 20.30 6.23
N ARG A 231 7.02 20.35 7.45
CA ARG A 231 6.68 19.38 8.51
C ARG A 231 5.21 19.55 8.89
N LYS A 232 4.34 18.81 8.21
CA LYS A 232 2.94 18.70 8.64
C LYS A 232 2.90 17.84 9.89
N GLU A 233 2.56 18.44 11.02
CA GLU A 233 2.24 17.69 12.22
C GLU A 233 1.15 16.67 11.87
N LYS A 234 1.43 15.40 12.15
CA LYS A 234 0.42 14.34 11.97
C LYS A 234 -0.71 14.63 12.95
N ARG A 235 -1.92 14.85 12.45
CA ARG A 235 -3.10 15.05 13.30
C ARG A 235 -3.31 13.80 14.14
N ASN A 236 -3.22 13.92 15.45
CA ASN A 236 -3.38 12.80 16.38
C ASN A 236 -4.72 12.07 16.19
N THR A 237 -5.80 12.80 15.90
CA THR A 237 -7.12 12.21 15.63
C THR A 237 -7.12 11.32 14.40
N THR A 238 -6.45 11.73 13.32
CA THR A 238 -6.32 10.89 12.11
C THR A 238 -5.53 9.62 12.40
N TYR A 239 -4.45 9.74 13.17
CA TYR A 239 -3.66 8.57 13.57
C TYR A 239 -4.51 7.58 14.38
N LEU A 240 -5.22 8.05 15.39
CA LEU A 240 -6.10 7.21 16.21
C LEU A 240 -7.20 6.52 15.38
N ASN A 241 -7.80 7.21 14.41
CA ASN A 241 -8.79 6.62 13.54
C ASN A 241 -8.19 5.54 12.63
N LEU A 242 -6.96 5.76 12.11
CA LEU A 242 -6.25 4.75 11.34
C LEU A 242 -5.92 3.51 12.19
N GLU A 243 -5.51 3.69 13.46
CA GLU A 243 -5.29 2.56 14.38
C GLU A 243 -6.58 1.77 14.67
N LYS A 244 -7.71 2.45 14.88
CA LYS A 244 -9.02 1.79 15.02
C LYS A 244 -9.36 0.94 13.80
N VAL A 245 -9.13 1.47 12.60
CA VAL A 245 -9.35 0.72 11.35
C VAL A 245 -8.40 -0.47 11.26
N ARG A 246 -7.11 -0.27 11.55
CA ARG A 246 -6.09 -1.33 11.52
C ARG A 246 -6.43 -2.48 12.48
N SER A 247 -6.75 -2.15 13.73
CA SER A 247 -7.14 -3.14 14.75
C SER A 247 -8.37 -3.92 14.32
N SER A 248 -9.42 -3.24 13.86
CA SER A 248 -10.65 -3.92 13.42
C SER A 248 -10.45 -4.82 12.21
N ILE A 249 -9.56 -4.45 11.28
CA ILE A 249 -9.20 -5.30 10.14
C ILE A 249 -8.38 -6.50 10.63
N ALA A 250 -7.41 -6.28 11.53
CA ALA A 250 -6.58 -7.35 12.09
C ALA A 250 -7.42 -8.39 12.83
N ASP A 251 -8.40 -7.96 13.60
CA ASP A 251 -9.34 -8.85 14.32
C ASP A 251 -10.13 -9.74 13.33
N GLN A 252 -10.46 -9.23 12.14
CA GLN A 252 -11.26 -9.96 11.14
C GLN A 252 -10.42 -10.80 10.18
N THR A 253 -9.19 -10.39 9.90
CA THR A 253 -8.38 -10.98 8.81
C THR A 253 -7.04 -11.54 9.28
N GLY A 254 -6.63 -11.29 10.53
CA GLY A 254 -5.29 -11.59 11.04
C GLY A 254 -4.18 -10.75 10.42
N SER A 255 -4.50 -9.70 9.65
CA SER A 255 -3.56 -8.93 8.84
C SER A 255 -3.41 -7.50 9.32
N LEU A 256 -2.17 -7.10 9.65
CA LEU A 256 -1.85 -5.72 10.04
C LEU A 256 -1.58 -4.86 8.80
N GLU A 257 -2.54 -3.99 8.46
CA GLU A 257 -2.47 -3.16 7.26
C GLU A 257 -1.68 -1.86 7.49
N THR A 258 -0.91 -1.44 6.48
CA THR A 258 -0.21 -0.14 6.54
C THR A 258 -1.18 1.02 6.39
N ASN A 259 -0.80 2.23 6.84
CA ASN A 259 -1.58 3.45 6.62
C ASN A 259 -1.91 3.65 5.14
N GLN A 260 -0.94 3.42 4.24
CA GLN A 260 -1.15 3.54 2.80
C GLN A 260 -2.18 2.53 2.28
N ALA A 261 -2.17 1.30 2.79
CA ALA A 261 -3.15 0.28 2.44
C ALA A 261 -4.56 0.72 2.87
N ILE A 262 -4.73 1.24 4.09
CA ILE A 262 -6.03 1.74 4.60
C ILE A 262 -6.55 2.87 3.71
N TRP A 263 -5.72 3.86 3.34
CA TRP A 263 -6.13 4.92 2.42
C TRP A 263 -6.52 4.40 1.03
N ASN A 264 -5.86 3.35 0.53
CA ASN A 264 -6.19 2.73 -0.75
C ASN A 264 -7.51 1.94 -0.69
N MET A 265 -7.85 1.34 0.46
CA MET A 265 -9.11 0.61 0.64
C MET A 265 -10.34 1.50 0.40
N ILE A 266 -10.30 2.74 0.89
CA ILE A 266 -11.40 3.71 0.69
C ILE A 266 -11.64 3.99 -0.80
N ARG A 267 -10.61 3.87 -1.64
CA ARG A 267 -10.68 4.17 -3.09
C ARG A 267 -11.19 3.02 -3.95
N LYS A 268 -11.44 1.83 -3.37
CA LYS A 268 -11.86 0.66 -4.16
C LYS A 268 -13.23 0.85 -4.84
N THR A 269 -13.34 0.30 -6.01
CA THR A 269 -14.46 0.51 -6.96
C THR A 269 -15.87 0.19 -6.46
N PRO A 270 -16.13 -0.82 -5.61
CA PRO A 270 -17.50 -1.09 -5.15
C PRO A 270 -18.09 0.07 -4.34
N ILE A 271 -17.26 0.90 -3.71
CA ILE A 271 -17.68 2.03 -2.89
C ILE A 271 -17.86 3.28 -3.77
N ARG A 272 -19.04 3.92 -3.71
CA ARG A 272 -19.32 5.13 -4.48
C ARG A 272 -18.54 6.34 -4.01
N LEU A 273 -18.27 7.27 -4.93
CA LEU A 273 -17.47 8.47 -4.66
C LEU A 273 -17.92 9.25 -3.44
N LYS A 274 -19.25 9.51 -3.30
CA LYS A 274 -19.77 10.25 -2.13
C LYS A 274 -19.55 9.51 -0.79
N ILE A 275 -19.55 8.16 -0.80
CA ILE A 275 -19.28 7.36 0.38
C ILE A 275 -17.78 7.35 0.66
N ARG A 276 -16.93 7.32 -0.38
CA ARG A 276 -15.48 7.48 -0.23
C ARG A 276 -15.13 8.83 0.43
N GLN A 277 -15.78 9.90 -0.01
CA GLN A 277 -15.63 11.23 0.61
C GLN A 277 -16.09 11.24 2.07
N PHE A 278 -17.19 10.55 2.38
CA PHE A 278 -17.66 10.38 3.75
C PHE A 278 -16.63 9.64 4.61
N PHE A 279 -16.10 8.50 4.18
CA PHE A 279 -15.04 7.76 4.88
C PHE A 279 -13.77 8.58 5.04
N TYR A 280 -13.37 9.30 3.99
CA TYR A 280 -12.23 10.20 4.04
C TYR A 280 -12.40 11.27 5.13
N LYS A 281 -13.55 11.94 5.17
CA LYS A 281 -13.87 12.92 6.21
C LYS A 281 -13.91 12.30 7.61
N THR A 282 -14.38 11.06 7.73
CA THR A 282 -14.40 10.33 9.01
C THR A 282 -12.99 10.07 9.52
N LEU A 283 -12.07 9.60 8.66
CA LEU A 283 -10.67 9.40 9.05
C LEU A 283 -10.00 10.70 9.50
N TYR A 284 -10.32 11.82 8.85
CA TYR A 284 -9.79 13.14 9.24
C TYR A 284 -10.55 13.80 10.39
N SER A 285 -11.63 13.22 10.89
CA SER A 285 -12.53 13.84 11.89
C SER A 285 -12.97 15.26 11.47
N THR A 286 -13.40 15.42 10.22
CA THR A 286 -13.78 16.72 9.66
C THR A 286 -15.28 16.90 9.47
N GLN A 287 -16.11 15.95 9.93
CA GLN A 287 -17.54 16.14 10.04
C GLN A 287 -17.88 17.14 11.14
N LYS A 288 -18.95 17.90 10.93
CA LYS A 288 -19.45 18.87 11.91
C LYS A 288 -20.35 18.15 12.93
N ILE A 289 -19.71 17.49 13.90
CA ILE A 289 -20.34 16.70 14.97
C ILE A 289 -19.66 16.97 16.32
N GLY A 290 -20.33 16.68 17.42
CA GLY A 290 -19.80 16.73 18.76
C GLY A 290 -19.11 18.07 19.06
N ARG A 291 -17.83 18.01 19.44
CA ARG A 291 -17.05 19.19 19.84
C ARG A 291 -16.99 20.33 18.81
N TYR A 292 -17.30 20.07 17.54
CA TYR A 292 -17.39 21.15 16.54
C TYR A 292 -18.45 22.17 16.92
N TRP A 293 -19.59 21.72 17.43
CA TRP A 293 -20.72 22.57 17.77
C TRP A 293 -20.51 23.36 19.08
N PHE A 294 -19.73 22.81 20.04
CA PHE A 294 -19.41 23.51 21.28
C PHE A 294 -18.59 24.80 21.07
N ASN A 295 -18.01 24.99 19.90
CA ASN A 295 -17.29 26.23 19.56
C ASN A 295 -18.16 27.23 18.82
N ILE A 296 -19.46 27.00 18.68
CA ILE A 296 -20.38 27.88 17.96
C ILE A 296 -21.49 28.31 18.94
N GLN A 297 -21.52 29.61 19.25
CA GLN A 297 -22.50 30.19 20.15
C GLN A 297 -23.94 29.84 19.70
N ASP A 298 -24.82 29.47 20.63
CA ASP A 298 -26.22 29.07 20.45
C ASP A 298 -26.44 27.78 19.67
N LEU A 299 -25.37 26.99 19.42
CA LEU A 299 -25.46 25.67 18.75
C LEU A 299 -24.81 24.55 19.55
N GLU A 300 -24.44 24.77 20.81
CA GLU A 300 -23.74 23.82 21.68
C GLU A 300 -24.57 22.54 21.88
N ASP A 301 -25.89 22.66 21.97
CA ASP A 301 -26.82 21.55 22.16
C ASP A 301 -26.73 20.52 21.02
N ARG A 302 -26.29 20.93 19.83
CA ARG A 302 -26.06 20.01 18.70
C ARG A 302 -24.86 19.10 18.89
N GLY A 303 -24.01 19.38 19.88
CA GLY A 303 -22.84 18.57 20.18
C GLY A 303 -23.14 17.36 21.07
N ILE A 304 -24.26 17.37 21.76
CA ILE A 304 -24.70 16.30 22.67
C ILE A 304 -25.92 15.61 22.04
N TRP A 305 -25.88 14.31 21.98
CA TRP A 305 -27.00 13.55 21.49
C TRP A 305 -28.14 13.51 22.50
N GLY A 306 -29.27 14.11 22.16
CA GLY A 306 -30.41 14.26 23.07
C GLY A 306 -30.98 12.96 23.64
N THR A 307 -30.92 11.87 22.90
CA THR A 307 -31.45 10.55 23.30
C THR A 307 -30.48 9.74 24.15
N CYS A 308 -29.20 9.74 23.84
CA CYS A 308 -28.16 8.96 24.53
C CYS A 308 -27.39 9.75 25.59
N ARG A 309 -27.42 11.07 25.54
CA ARG A 309 -26.65 12.02 26.36
C ARG A 309 -25.13 11.79 26.27
N ASP A 310 -24.67 11.11 25.23
CA ASP A 310 -23.26 10.84 24.95
C ASP A 310 -22.69 11.88 23.98
N ASP A 311 -21.37 12.05 24.02
CA ASP A 311 -20.63 12.84 23.05
C ASP A 311 -20.90 12.30 21.64
N GLU A 312 -21.29 13.17 20.73
CA GLU A 312 -21.60 12.83 19.35
C GLU A 312 -20.31 12.54 18.57
N THR A 313 -19.92 11.27 18.48
CA THR A 313 -18.78 10.79 17.69
C THR A 313 -19.27 9.98 16.49
N MET A 314 -18.43 9.89 15.43
CA MET A 314 -18.80 9.03 14.29
C MET A 314 -18.95 7.56 14.69
N GLU A 315 -18.20 7.09 15.66
CA GLU A 315 -18.34 5.73 16.20
C GLU A 315 -19.70 5.56 16.87
N HIS A 316 -20.08 6.51 17.72
CA HIS A 316 -21.39 6.51 18.35
C HIS A 316 -22.51 6.52 17.28
N ILE A 317 -22.48 7.48 16.35
CA ILE A 317 -23.49 7.65 15.30
C ILE A 317 -23.68 6.37 14.47
N LEU A 318 -22.59 5.69 14.11
CA LEU A 318 -22.65 4.57 13.18
C LEU A 318 -22.82 3.20 13.84
N THR A 319 -22.38 3.03 15.10
CA THR A 319 -22.27 1.68 15.68
C THR A 319 -22.91 1.52 17.06
N SER A 320 -22.75 2.48 17.96
CA SER A 320 -23.15 2.33 19.37
C SER A 320 -24.39 3.13 19.78
N CYS A 321 -24.95 3.95 18.89
CA CYS A 321 -26.17 4.68 19.16
C CYS A 321 -27.37 3.73 19.31
N ASN A 322 -28.07 3.80 20.43
CA ASN A 322 -29.27 2.99 20.71
C ASN A 322 -30.52 3.47 19.96
N HIS A 323 -30.39 4.47 19.10
CA HIS A 323 -31.50 4.96 18.33
C HIS A 323 -32.05 3.88 17.37
N PRO A 324 -33.37 3.70 17.24
CA PRO A 324 -33.96 2.65 16.42
C PRO A 324 -33.49 2.61 14.97
N THR A 325 -33.13 3.76 14.39
CA THR A 325 -32.56 3.87 13.02
C THR A 325 -31.33 2.98 12.83
N ASN A 326 -30.39 3.00 13.77
CA ASN A 326 -29.13 2.24 13.66
C ASN A 326 -29.39 0.75 13.71
N THR A 327 -30.08 0.31 14.77
CA THR A 327 -30.40 -1.11 14.99
C THR A 327 -31.17 -1.68 13.79
N MET A 328 -32.13 -0.93 13.28
CA MET A 328 -32.96 -1.36 12.16
C MET A 328 -32.17 -1.48 10.85
N ILE A 329 -31.35 -0.48 10.53
CA ILE A 329 -30.56 -0.51 9.29
C ILE A 329 -29.55 -1.66 9.33
N TRP A 330 -28.85 -1.84 10.44
CA TRP A 330 -27.90 -2.95 10.57
C TRP A 330 -28.60 -4.30 10.54
N ARG A 331 -29.75 -4.44 11.19
CA ARG A 331 -30.58 -5.67 11.10
C ARG A 331 -31.01 -5.96 9.67
N CYS A 332 -31.53 -4.98 8.93
CA CYS A 332 -31.88 -5.15 7.52
C CYS A 332 -30.66 -5.56 6.68
N THR A 333 -29.47 -5.06 7.01
CA THR A 333 -28.22 -5.35 6.30
C THR A 333 -27.77 -6.77 6.56
N GLU A 334 -27.82 -7.22 7.79
CA GLU A 334 -27.51 -8.60 8.20
C GLU A 334 -28.52 -9.60 7.67
N ASP A 335 -29.82 -9.27 7.71
CA ASP A 335 -30.88 -10.10 7.13
C ASP A 335 -30.72 -10.30 5.62
N LEU A 336 -30.11 -9.35 4.93
CA LEU A 336 -29.82 -9.51 3.49
C LEU A 336 -28.61 -10.41 3.24
N TRP A 337 -27.71 -10.59 4.21
CA TRP A 337 -26.50 -11.40 4.05
C TRP A 337 -26.86 -12.88 3.85
N PRO A 338 -26.50 -13.49 2.69
CA PRO A 338 -27.00 -14.83 2.33
C PRO A 338 -26.05 -15.98 2.69
N TYR A 339 -25.01 -15.70 3.49
CA TYR A 339 -23.98 -16.66 3.83
C TYR A 339 -24.14 -17.14 5.26
N GLU A 340 -23.38 -18.21 5.64
CA GLU A 340 -23.47 -18.88 6.94
C GLU A 340 -23.25 -17.95 8.13
N GLU A 341 -23.83 -18.29 9.27
CA GLU A 341 -23.55 -17.64 10.54
C GLU A 341 -22.05 -17.65 10.84
N GLY A 342 -21.54 -16.51 11.30
CA GLY A 342 -20.10 -16.31 11.55
C GLY A 342 -19.32 -15.69 10.39
N THR A 343 -19.89 -15.62 9.18
CA THR A 343 -19.26 -14.88 8.06
C THR A 343 -19.61 -13.38 8.05
N TRP A 344 -20.60 -12.96 8.85
CA TRP A 344 -20.93 -11.56 9.04
C TRP A 344 -19.93 -10.90 10.00
N PRO A 345 -19.25 -9.83 9.60
CA PRO A 345 -18.23 -9.21 10.46
C PRO A 345 -18.89 -8.43 11.62
N ARG A 346 -18.19 -8.37 12.75
CA ARG A 346 -18.57 -7.44 13.81
C ARG A 346 -18.49 -6.01 13.29
N ILE A 347 -19.61 -5.30 13.35
CA ILE A 347 -19.72 -3.93 12.86
C ILE A 347 -19.09 -2.96 13.88
N THR A 348 -17.98 -2.35 13.50
CA THR A 348 -17.27 -1.28 14.22
C THR A 348 -17.00 -0.15 13.24
N LEU A 349 -16.61 1.03 13.73
CA LEU A 349 -16.17 2.12 12.84
C LEU A 349 -15.03 1.65 11.92
N GLY A 350 -14.12 0.84 12.46
CA GLY A 350 -12.99 0.30 11.70
C GLY A 350 -13.40 -0.68 10.62
N THR A 351 -14.33 -1.61 10.88
CA THR A 351 -14.85 -2.55 9.87
C THR A 351 -15.68 -1.83 8.79
N ILE A 352 -16.40 -0.77 9.14
CA ILE A 352 -17.14 0.05 8.16
C ILE A 352 -16.17 0.71 7.18
N ILE A 353 -15.16 1.41 7.66
CA ILE A 353 -14.17 2.11 6.82
C ILE A 353 -13.29 1.11 6.08
N GLY A 354 -12.87 0.04 6.76
CA GLY A 354 -12.00 -1.02 6.26
C GLY A 354 -12.72 -2.16 5.52
N CYS A 355 -14.02 -2.06 5.23
CA CYS A 355 -14.81 -3.14 4.63
C CYS A 355 -14.22 -3.68 3.31
N SER A 356 -13.43 -2.90 2.62
CA SER A 356 -12.73 -3.32 1.39
C SER A 356 -11.53 -4.25 1.63
N ALA A 357 -11.07 -4.41 2.86
CA ALA A 357 -10.03 -5.37 3.23
C ALA A 357 -10.61 -6.73 3.61
N ILE A 358 -11.88 -6.76 4.04
CA ILE A 358 -12.53 -7.98 4.48
C ILE A 358 -12.86 -8.82 3.23
N SER A 359 -12.27 -10.01 3.16
CA SER A 359 -12.54 -10.97 2.10
C SER A 359 -13.34 -12.15 2.64
N VAL A 360 -14.33 -12.58 1.86
CA VAL A 360 -15.11 -13.78 2.19
C VAL A 360 -14.41 -14.98 1.58
N GLU A 361 -14.02 -15.92 2.43
CA GLU A 361 -13.42 -17.18 1.98
C GLU A 361 -14.50 -18.18 1.56
N THR A 362 -14.20 -18.99 0.58
CA THR A 362 -15.01 -20.15 0.16
C THR A 362 -14.14 -21.39 0.15
N THR A 363 -14.70 -22.50 0.53
CA THR A 363 -14.03 -23.80 0.44
C THR A 363 -14.64 -24.59 -0.72
N THR A 364 -13.86 -24.84 -1.77
CA THR A 364 -14.27 -25.69 -2.87
C THR A 364 -13.74 -27.10 -2.64
N GLU A 365 -14.63 -28.08 -2.69
CA GLU A 365 -14.27 -29.50 -2.65
C GLU A 365 -14.04 -30.00 -4.08
N THR A 366 -12.85 -30.49 -4.37
CA THR A 366 -12.53 -31.13 -5.64
C THR A 366 -12.20 -32.60 -5.42
N LYS A 367 -12.84 -33.49 -6.17
CA LYS A 367 -12.55 -34.92 -6.12
C LYS A 367 -11.33 -35.18 -7.00
N GLY A 368 -10.22 -35.62 -6.40
CA GLY A 368 -9.03 -36.02 -7.11
C GLY A 368 -9.23 -37.27 -7.98
N ARG A 369 -8.30 -37.54 -8.88
CA ARG A 369 -8.31 -38.80 -9.71
C ARG A 369 -8.17 -40.06 -8.86
N ASP A 370 -7.67 -39.92 -7.64
CA ASP A 370 -7.53 -40.96 -6.61
C ASP A 370 -8.82 -41.19 -5.78
N GLY A 371 -9.90 -40.47 -6.10
CA GLY A 371 -11.17 -40.56 -5.38
C GLY A 371 -11.21 -39.77 -4.07
N GLN A 372 -10.11 -39.17 -3.64
CA GLN A 372 -10.06 -38.36 -2.42
C GLN A 372 -10.66 -36.95 -2.64
N ILE A 373 -11.27 -36.40 -1.59
CA ILE A 373 -11.84 -35.05 -1.59
C ILE A 373 -10.78 -34.09 -1.08
N TYR A 374 -10.33 -33.22 -1.97
CA TYR A 374 -9.40 -32.12 -1.64
C TYR A 374 -10.19 -30.84 -1.40
N LYS A 375 -10.00 -30.24 -0.21
CA LYS A 375 -10.59 -28.93 0.15
C LYS A 375 -9.62 -27.83 -0.22
N LYS A 376 -9.98 -27.01 -1.21
CA LYS A 376 -9.22 -25.84 -1.60
C LYS A 376 -9.91 -24.58 -1.09
N LYS A 377 -9.23 -23.83 -0.21
CA LYS A 377 -9.68 -22.50 0.17
C LYS A 377 -9.50 -21.53 -0.99
N GLY A 378 -10.52 -20.75 -1.26
CA GLY A 378 -10.55 -19.74 -2.31
C GLY A 378 -11.20 -18.47 -1.80
N HIS A 379 -11.16 -17.43 -2.61
CA HIS A 379 -11.78 -16.15 -2.34
C HIS A 379 -13.08 -16.01 -3.12
N ASP A 380 -14.21 -15.77 -2.43
CA ASP A 380 -15.48 -15.45 -3.07
C ASP A 380 -15.54 -13.95 -3.38
N GLN A 381 -15.20 -13.60 -4.63
CA GLN A 381 -15.20 -12.23 -5.12
C GLN A 381 -16.60 -11.59 -5.08
N GLY A 382 -17.65 -12.39 -5.36
CA GLY A 382 -19.03 -11.92 -5.35
C GLY A 382 -19.50 -11.59 -3.94
N ALA A 383 -19.29 -12.50 -2.98
CA ALA A 383 -19.60 -12.31 -1.58
C ALA A 383 -18.85 -11.10 -0.99
N THR A 384 -17.56 -11.03 -1.24
CA THR A 384 -16.73 -9.89 -0.78
C THR A 384 -17.25 -8.57 -1.32
N ARG A 385 -17.62 -8.52 -2.60
CA ARG A 385 -18.18 -7.31 -3.20
C ARG A 385 -19.55 -6.95 -2.62
N LEU A 386 -20.41 -7.93 -2.37
CA LEU A 386 -21.71 -7.72 -1.71
C LEU A 386 -21.51 -7.11 -0.32
N LEU A 387 -20.62 -7.69 0.49
CA LEU A 387 -20.30 -7.20 1.83
C LEU A 387 -19.91 -5.72 1.82
N GLN A 388 -18.99 -5.35 0.93
CA GLN A 388 -18.52 -3.97 0.77
C GLN A 388 -19.66 -3.01 0.39
N ILE A 389 -20.57 -3.43 -0.50
CA ILE A 389 -21.69 -2.63 -0.93
C ILE A 389 -22.67 -2.41 0.22
N ILE A 390 -23.12 -3.48 0.87
CA ILE A 390 -24.18 -3.37 1.88
C ILE A 390 -23.70 -2.64 3.14
N ILE A 391 -22.48 -2.90 3.63
CA ILE A 391 -21.91 -2.19 4.78
C ILE A 391 -21.74 -0.70 4.45
N SER A 392 -21.10 -0.36 3.34
CA SER A 392 -20.82 1.04 3.01
C SER A 392 -22.07 1.86 2.74
N LYS A 393 -23.07 1.25 2.12
CA LYS A 393 -24.38 1.89 1.84
C LYS A 393 -25.19 2.11 3.11
N SER A 394 -25.23 1.11 4.00
CA SER A 394 -25.96 1.19 5.27
C SER A 394 -25.35 2.23 6.19
N ALA A 395 -24.04 2.25 6.35
CA ALA A 395 -23.35 3.27 7.14
C ALA A 395 -23.61 4.70 6.61
N TYR A 396 -23.58 4.88 5.28
CA TYR A 396 -23.87 6.18 4.70
C TYR A 396 -25.34 6.59 4.85
N LEU A 397 -26.27 5.63 4.82
CA LEU A 397 -27.70 5.90 5.08
C LEU A 397 -27.91 6.35 6.54
N ILE A 398 -27.31 5.64 7.51
CA ILE A 398 -27.36 6.03 8.93
C ILE A 398 -26.88 7.47 9.09
N TRP A 399 -25.73 7.82 8.50
CA TRP A 399 -25.20 9.17 8.52
C TRP A 399 -26.19 10.20 7.90
N THR A 400 -26.83 9.86 6.78
CA THR A 400 -27.78 10.76 6.11
C THR A 400 -29.00 11.03 6.99
N LEU A 401 -29.58 9.97 7.56
CA LEU A 401 -30.76 10.10 8.44
C LEU A 401 -30.40 10.81 9.75
N HIS A 402 -29.20 10.58 10.28
CA HIS A 402 -28.68 11.36 11.40
C HIS A 402 -28.63 12.86 11.08
N CYS A 403 -28.09 13.24 9.92
CA CYS A 403 -28.04 14.63 9.50
C CYS A 403 -29.46 15.23 9.29
N GLU A 404 -30.40 14.49 8.75
CA GLU A 404 -31.78 14.94 8.57
C GLU A 404 -32.44 15.22 9.92
N ARG A 405 -32.25 14.36 10.89
CA ARG A 405 -32.77 14.54 12.25
C ARG A 405 -32.08 15.72 12.97
N THR A 406 -30.75 15.79 12.97
CA THR A 406 -30.02 16.81 13.74
C THR A 406 -30.17 18.21 13.13
N ILE A 407 -30.24 18.34 11.81
CA ILE A 407 -30.25 19.65 11.13
C ILE A 407 -31.67 20.11 10.81
N ARG A 408 -32.56 19.15 10.47
CA ARG A 408 -33.93 19.46 9.98
C ARG A 408 -35.01 19.11 10.98
N ASP A 409 -34.64 18.55 12.13
CA ASP A 409 -35.58 18.06 13.16
C ASP A 409 -36.64 17.12 12.59
N HIS A 410 -36.18 16.24 11.65
CA HIS A 410 -37.09 15.32 10.95
C HIS A 410 -36.77 13.88 11.37
N GLU A 411 -37.70 13.28 12.10
CA GLU A 411 -37.66 11.87 12.47
C GLU A 411 -38.45 11.02 11.48
N HIS A 412 -37.88 9.86 11.13
CA HIS A 412 -38.48 8.89 10.26
C HIS A 412 -39.06 7.72 11.05
N THR A 413 -40.22 7.25 10.63
CA THR A 413 -40.85 6.03 11.15
C THR A 413 -40.02 4.80 10.76
N GLU A 414 -40.18 3.71 11.51
CA GLU A 414 -39.52 2.44 11.19
C GLU A 414 -39.85 1.94 9.76
N ARG A 415 -41.07 2.13 9.32
CA ARG A 415 -41.52 1.78 7.97
C ARG A 415 -40.78 2.58 6.89
N GLU A 416 -40.63 3.87 7.12
CA GLU A 416 -39.88 4.74 6.20
C GLU A 416 -38.40 4.37 6.16
N ILE A 417 -37.77 4.11 7.31
CA ILE A 417 -36.34 3.70 7.39
C ILE A 417 -36.12 2.41 6.59
N LYS A 418 -36.98 1.40 6.76
CA LYS A 418 -36.94 0.15 5.97
C LYS A 418 -37.10 0.42 4.48
N ALA A 419 -38.05 1.24 4.10
CA ALA A 419 -38.32 1.60 2.69
C ALA A 419 -37.12 2.34 2.08
N MET A 420 -36.51 3.27 2.82
CA MET A 420 -35.30 3.98 2.39
C MET A 420 -34.11 3.05 2.23
N TRP A 421 -33.91 2.10 3.14
CA TRP A 421 -32.82 1.13 3.04
C TRP A 421 -33.05 0.25 1.79
N HIS A 422 -34.24 -0.30 1.57
CA HIS A 422 -34.56 -1.06 0.36
C HIS A 422 -34.33 -0.22 -0.92
N LYS A 423 -34.74 1.03 -0.91
CA LYS A 423 -34.53 1.96 -2.04
C LYS A 423 -33.06 2.15 -2.36
N VAL A 424 -32.20 2.29 -1.32
CA VAL A 424 -30.74 2.44 -1.48
C VAL A 424 -30.10 1.18 -2.06
N ILE A 425 -30.50 -0.01 -1.61
CA ILE A 425 -29.97 -1.28 -2.10
C ILE A 425 -30.47 -1.57 -3.52
N ASN A 426 -31.78 -1.42 -3.77
CA ASN A 426 -32.37 -1.62 -5.10
C ASN A 426 -31.79 -0.66 -6.14
N ARG A 427 -31.55 0.59 -5.76
CA ARG A 427 -30.83 1.54 -6.64
C ARG A 427 -29.46 1.03 -7.01
N ARG A 428 -28.72 0.45 -6.06
CA ARG A 428 -27.40 -0.11 -6.36
C ARG A 428 -27.49 -1.32 -7.29
N LEU A 429 -28.43 -2.21 -7.05
CA LEU A 429 -28.73 -3.34 -7.93
C LEU A 429 -29.03 -2.88 -9.36
N SER A 430 -29.89 -1.87 -9.49
CA SER A 430 -30.26 -1.30 -10.80
C SER A 430 -29.08 -0.68 -11.53
N GLU A 431 -28.18 -0.02 -10.81
CA GLU A 431 -26.94 0.53 -11.36
C GLU A 431 -25.99 -0.56 -11.85
N ASP A 432 -25.85 -1.65 -11.11
CA ASP A 432 -25.05 -2.81 -11.51
C ASP A 432 -25.64 -3.49 -12.76
N LYS A 433 -26.97 -3.60 -12.84
CA LYS A 433 -27.68 -4.10 -14.03
C LYS A 433 -27.44 -3.21 -15.26
N ALA A 434 -27.63 -1.90 -15.11
CA ALA A 434 -27.43 -0.95 -16.19
C ALA A 434 -25.98 -0.98 -16.70
N THR A 435 -25.02 -1.06 -15.79
CA THR A 435 -23.61 -1.19 -16.15
C THR A 435 -23.33 -2.49 -16.90
N ALA A 436 -23.90 -3.62 -16.46
CA ALA A 436 -23.77 -4.93 -17.10
C ALA A 436 -24.29 -4.96 -18.55
N THR A 437 -25.26 -4.10 -18.87
CA THR A 437 -25.80 -4.01 -20.24
C THR A 437 -24.96 -3.16 -21.19
N ASN A 438 -24.14 -2.22 -20.68
CA ASN A 438 -23.50 -1.16 -21.45
C ASN A 438 -21.96 -1.24 -21.56
N VAL A 439 -21.28 -2.20 -20.94
CA VAL A 439 -19.81 -2.24 -20.86
C VAL A 439 -19.19 -3.11 -21.96
N LEU A 440 -18.04 -2.68 -22.52
CA LEU A 440 -17.25 -3.42 -23.52
C LEU A 440 -16.82 -4.84 -23.08
N ARG A 441 -16.59 -5.08 -21.78
CA ARG A 441 -16.29 -6.40 -21.19
C ARG A 441 -17.54 -7.05 -20.57
N ARG A 442 -18.63 -7.02 -21.28
CA ARG A 442 -19.97 -7.42 -20.83
C ARG A 442 -20.04 -8.77 -20.12
N LYS A 443 -19.41 -9.83 -20.67
CA LYS A 443 -19.45 -11.18 -20.10
C LYS A 443 -18.87 -11.26 -18.69
N GLN A 444 -17.70 -10.67 -18.48
CA GLN A 444 -17.01 -10.67 -17.17
C GLN A 444 -17.78 -9.87 -16.14
N TYR A 445 -18.32 -8.71 -16.53
CA TYR A 445 -19.07 -7.88 -15.61
C TYR A 445 -20.43 -8.48 -15.25
N ILE A 446 -21.12 -9.13 -16.19
CA ILE A 446 -22.35 -9.90 -15.93
C ILE A 446 -22.07 -11.01 -14.90
N SER A 447 -20.96 -11.77 -15.07
CA SER A 447 -20.56 -12.80 -14.12
C SER A 447 -20.33 -12.23 -12.72
N LEU A 448 -19.64 -11.09 -12.63
CA LEU A 448 -19.40 -10.40 -11.36
C LEU A 448 -20.72 -9.93 -10.71
N VAL A 449 -21.64 -9.36 -11.48
CA VAL A 449 -22.95 -8.93 -10.97
C VAL A 449 -23.79 -10.12 -10.51
N LYS A 450 -23.80 -11.21 -11.27
CA LYS A 450 -24.45 -12.46 -10.88
C LYS A 450 -23.88 -13.03 -9.59
N SER A 451 -22.55 -13.19 -9.50
CA SER A 451 -21.90 -13.70 -8.28
C SER A 451 -22.16 -12.79 -7.06
N THR A 452 -22.27 -11.48 -7.26
CA THR A 452 -22.58 -10.54 -6.18
C THR A 452 -24.00 -10.70 -5.63
N TRP A 453 -25.00 -10.80 -6.51
CA TRP A 453 -26.39 -10.62 -6.10
C TRP A 453 -27.23 -11.90 -6.08
N ASN A 454 -26.87 -12.98 -6.80
CA ASN A 454 -27.70 -14.17 -6.95
C ASN A 454 -28.14 -14.75 -5.61
N ARG A 455 -27.22 -14.99 -4.67
CA ARG A 455 -27.55 -15.61 -3.37
C ARG A 455 -28.48 -14.73 -2.54
N ALA A 456 -28.25 -13.41 -2.53
CA ALA A 456 -29.10 -12.46 -1.81
C ALA A 456 -30.49 -12.36 -2.42
N LEU A 457 -30.62 -12.42 -3.76
CA LEU A 457 -31.90 -12.43 -4.45
C LEU A 457 -32.65 -13.74 -4.22
N LEU A 458 -31.96 -14.90 -4.29
CA LEU A 458 -32.56 -16.21 -4.03
C LEU A 458 -33.08 -16.36 -2.59
N LYS A 459 -32.47 -15.67 -1.62
CA LYS A 459 -33.04 -15.64 -0.25
C LYS A 459 -34.44 -15.04 -0.18
N ARG A 460 -34.79 -14.19 -1.14
CA ARG A 460 -36.12 -13.52 -1.21
C ARG A 460 -37.04 -14.00 -2.33
N HIS A 461 -36.45 -14.54 -3.40
CA HIS A 461 -37.18 -15.03 -4.56
C HIS A 461 -36.97 -16.54 -4.70
N ARG A 462 -38.03 -17.37 -4.59
CA ARG A 462 -37.91 -18.84 -4.72
C ARG A 462 -37.37 -19.24 -6.09
N ASP A 463 -37.80 -18.54 -7.16
CA ASP A 463 -37.40 -18.78 -8.54
C ASP A 463 -36.79 -17.51 -9.13
N LEU A 464 -35.44 -17.46 -9.21
CA LEU A 464 -34.73 -16.36 -9.85
C LEU A 464 -34.45 -16.72 -11.32
N PRO A 465 -35.06 -16.02 -12.32
CA PRO A 465 -34.79 -16.29 -13.72
C PRO A 465 -33.30 -16.13 -14.08
N GLU A 466 -32.78 -16.96 -14.97
CA GLU A 466 -31.38 -16.86 -15.42
C GLU A 466 -31.01 -15.49 -16.01
N ASP A 467 -32.00 -14.83 -16.65
CA ASP A 467 -31.88 -13.53 -17.29
C ASP A 467 -32.34 -12.36 -16.39
N TRP A 468 -32.41 -12.57 -15.07
CA TRP A 468 -32.92 -11.59 -14.10
C TRP A 468 -32.25 -10.19 -14.22
N ILE A 469 -31.02 -10.13 -14.73
CA ILE A 469 -30.31 -8.87 -14.96
C ILE A 469 -31.10 -7.97 -15.92
N LYS A 470 -31.83 -8.56 -16.89
CA LYS A 470 -32.66 -7.86 -17.87
C LYS A 470 -34.09 -7.60 -17.37
N ARG A 471 -34.47 -8.25 -16.29
CA ARG A 471 -35.85 -8.16 -15.74
C ARG A 471 -35.93 -7.18 -14.57
N ASN A 472 -37.11 -6.75 -14.22
CA ASN A 472 -37.35 -5.86 -13.08
C ASN A 472 -37.39 -6.67 -11.75
N VAL A 473 -36.28 -7.27 -11.36
CA VAL A 473 -36.13 -7.98 -10.07
C VAL A 473 -35.55 -6.98 -9.06
N VAL A 474 -36.17 -6.89 -7.89
CA VAL A 474 -35.83 -5.97 -6.77
C VAL A 474 -35.92 -6.72 -5.43
N PHE A 475 -35.33 -6.14 -4.36
CA PHE A 475 -35.43 -6.63 -2.98
C PHE A 475 -36.67 -6.17 -2.28
#